data_9ea3cddf6cf68867fe6bb91739b2a369
#
_entry.id   9ea3cddf6cf68867fe6bb91739b2a369
#
_cell.length_a   1.000
_cell.length_b   1.000
_cell.length_c   1.000
_cell.angle_alpha   90.00
_cell.angle_beta   90.00
_cell.angle_gamma   90.00
#
_symmetry.space_group_name_H-M   'P 1'
#
loop_
_entity.id
_entity.type
_entity.pdbx_description
1 polymer ?
#
loop_
_entity_poly.entity_id
_entity_poly.type
_entity_poly.pdbx_seq_one_letter_code
_entity_poly.pdbx_strand_id
1 'polypeptide(L)'
;MKFKTFYSLFYKHRFKKAPFLRKFFLSIILPFKYTYNYFFLEKIKDLNLYAIKNPFLFNKSLDFLFEYFNSDKAEKYINQYTHPSKKNKFKIQAHGYSRFYEDIFNPIKDEVLNIIEIGSFYGNASAALFFYFKKSKIYAADINPDMFRYKADRLEKLFVNSSSLSSIQKEIINKKIKFDIIIEDASHMLKDQIISLFYLFPSLNKRGYFIIEELDFPETREDMRVNHYPPDLKTILLSVLEKKDFESP
;
A
#
# COMPACT_ATOMS: atom_id res chain seq x y z
N MET A 1 0.29 -3.02 17.33
CA MET A 1 -0.69 -2.07 16.76
C MET A 1 -1.25 -1.20 17.87
N LYS A 2 -1.36 0.11 17.64
CA LYS A 2 -1.95 1.03 18.64
C LYS A 2 -3.47 0.93 18.63
N PHE A 3 -4.09 1.14 19.81
CA PHE A 3 -5.56 1.08 19.94
C PHE A 3 -6.28 2.00 18.95
N LYS A 4 -5.78 3.24 18.77
CA LYS A 4 -6.35 4.21 17.83
C LYS A 4 -6.38 3.69 16.39
N THR A 5 -5.30 3.07 15.94
CA THR A 5 -5.21 2.46 14.61
C THR A 5 -6.17 1.30 14.46
N PHE A 6 -6.18 0.40 15.43
CA PHE A 6 -7.08 -0.73 15.46
C PHE A 6 -8.56 -0.29 15.42
N TYR A 7 -8.92 0.68 16.25
CA TYR A 7 -10.27 1.23 16.29
C TYR A 7 -10.66 1.89 14.96
N SER A 8 -9.79 2.73 14.41
CA SER A 8 -10.05 3.44 13.16
C SER A 8 -10.32 2.48 12.00
N LEU A 9 -9.49 1.47 11.82
CA LEU A 9 -9.58 0.55 10.68
C LEU A 9 -10.72 -0.45 10.80
N PHE A 10 -10.93 -1.02 11.98
CA PHE A 10 -11.82 -2.17 12.12
C PHE A 10 -13.15 -1.87 12.79
N TYR A 11 -13.25 -0.76 13.54
CA TYR A 11 -14.44 -0.46 14.34
C TYR A 11 -15.09 0.89 14.06
N LYS A 12 -14.32 1.93 13.66
CA LYS A 12 -14.87 3.28 13.48
C LYS A 12 -16.06 3.31 12.55
N HIS A 13 -15.96 2.63 11.42
CA HIS A 13 -17.02 2.55 10.44
C HIS A 13 -18.27 1.82 10.98
N ARG A 14 -18.06 0.65 11.59
CA ARG A 14 -19.15 -0.14 12.20
C ARG A 14 -19.76 0.55 13.40
N PHE A 15 -18.93 1.22 14.20
CA PHE A 15 -19.38 1.96 15.36
C PHE A 15 -20.23 3.17 14.95
N LYS A 16 -19.82 3.94 13.96
CA LYS A 16 -20.56 5.11 13.45
C LYS A 16 -21.95 4.75 12.96
N LYS A 17 -22.09 3.64 12.23
CA LYS A 17 -23.37 3.17 11.65
C LYS A 17 -24.21 2.30 12.60
N ALA A 18 -23.74 1.98 13.79
CA ALA A 18 -24.43 1.10 14.73
C ALA A 18 -25.56 1.84 15.49
N PRO A 19 -26.70 1.20 15.75
CA PRO A 19 -27.73 1.74 16.65
C PRO A 19 -27.22 1.88 18.07
N PHE A 20 -27.89 2.69 18.90
CA PHE A 20 -27.45 3.09 20.24
C PHE A 20 -27.05 1.90 21.13
N LEU A 21 -27.91 0.91 21.27
CA LEU A 21 -27.62 -0.29 22.07
C LEU A 21 -26.36 -1.01 21.62
N ARG A 22 -26.16 -1.15 20.31
CA ARG A 22 -24.95 -1.78 19.77
C ARG A 22 -23.69 -0.94 20.02
N LYS A 23 -23.80 0.39 19.97
CA LYS A 23 -22.69 1.28 20.34
C LYS A 23 -22.30 1.08 21.80
N PHE A 24 -23.26 0.97 22.71
CA PHE A 24 -23.03 0.71 24.12
C PHE A 24 -22.28 -0.61 24.33
N PHE A 25 -22.75 -1.71 23.75
CA PHE A 25 -22.05 -3.01 23.83
C PHE A 25 -20.66 -2.98 23.21
N LEU A 26 -20.50 -2.33 22.06
CA LEU A 26 -19.18 -2.21 21.42
C LEU A 26 -18.20 -1.42 22.28
N SER A 27 -18.64 -0.38 23.00
CA SER A 27 -17.78 0.40 23.89
C SER A 27 -17.24 -0.41 25.08
N ILE A 28 -18.01 -1.38 25.55
CA ILE A 28 -17.59 -2.30 26.61
C ILE A 28 -16.67 -3.40 26.05
N ILE A 29 -17.06 -4.02 24.93
CA ILE A 29 -16.34 -5.19 24.39
C ILE A 29 -15.03 -4.79 23.69
N LEU A 30 -14.96 -3.57 23.14
CA LEU A 30 -13.82 -3.12 22.33
C LEU A 30 -12.47 -3.21 23.07
N PRO A 31 -12.34 -2.75 24.33
CA PRO A 31 -11.08 -2.85 25.07
C PRO A 31 -10.60 -4.30 25.25
N PHE A 32 -11.52 -5.21 25.59
CA PHE A 32 -11.20 -6.63 25.75
C PHE A 32 -10.77 -7.25 24.41
N LYS A 33 -11.50 -6.93 23.35
CA LYS A 33 -11.21 -7.43 22.03
C LYS A 33 -9.88 -6.88 21.48
N TYR A 34 -9.57 -5.61 21.76
CA TYR A 34 -8.26 -5.02 21.44
C TYR A 34 -7.14 -5.73 22.19
N THR A 35 -7.28 -5.93 23.52
CA THR A 35 -6.28 -6.60 24.35
C THR A 35 -6.04 -8.04 23.85
N TYR A 36 -7.10 -8.78 23.62
CA TYR A 36 -7.02 -10.12 23.05
C TYR A 36 -6.28 -10.11 21.70
N ASN A 37 -6.73 -9.27 20.78
CA ASN A 37 -6.12 -9.19 19.45
C ASN A 37 -4.66 -8.74 19.50
N TYR A 38 -4.29 -7.87 20.43
CA TYR A 38 -2.91 -7.42 20.62
C TYR A 38 -1.96 -8.59 20.95
N PHE A 39 -2.36 -9.50 21.82
CA PHE A 39 -1.56 -10.67 22.16
C PHE A 39 -1.45 -11.70 21.02
N PHE A 40 -2.39 -11.68 20.08
CA PHE A 40 -2.43 -12.59 18.93
C PHE A 40 -2.01 -11.95 17.61
N LEU A 41 -1.50 -10.72 17.64
CA LEU A 41 -0.92 -10.10 16.46
C LEU A 41 0.27 -10.92 15.94
N GLU A 42 0.39 -10.98 14.62
CA GLU A 42 1.59 -11.56 14.00
C GLU A 42 2.84 -10.79 14.45
N LYS A 43 3.88 -11.53 14.80
CA LYS A 43 5.18 -10.95 15.14
C LYS A 43 5.79 -10.30 13.90
N ILE A 44 6.52 -9.19 14.12
CA ILE A 44 7.28 -8.55 13.06
C ILE A 44 8.35 -9.52 12.56
N LYS A 45 8.33 -9.83 11.27
CA LYS A 45 9.26 -10.71 10.59
C LYS A 45 10.49 -9.90 10.12
N ASP A 46 11.67 -10.33 10.51
CA ASP A 46 12.93 -9.78 10.02
C ASP A 46 13.26 -10.40 8.67
N LEU A 47 13.21 -9.60 7.59
CA LEU A 47 13.44 -10.11 6.24
C LEU A 47 14.92 -10.42 5.97
N ASN A 48 15.85 -9.76 6.64
CA ASN A 48 17.28 -10.11 6.52
C ASN A 48 17.54 -11.52 7.06
N LEU A 49 17.06 -11.81 8.27
CA LEU A 49 17.15 -13.15 8.85
C LEU A 49 16.34 -14.18 8.06
N TYR A 50 15.20 -13.75 7.52
CA TYR A 50 14.36 -14.62 6.72
C TYR A 50 15.02 -14.98 5.38
N ALA A 51 15.73 -14.03 4.76
CA ALA A 51 16.48 -14.22 3.53
C ALA A 51 17.63 -15.24 3.69
N ILE A 52 18.33 -15.19 4.83
CA ILE A 52 19.40 -16.17 5.15
C ILE A 52 18.82 -17.59 5.18
N LYS A 53 17.62 -17.76 5.75
CA LYS A 53 16.96 -19.07 5.84
C LYS A 53 16.26 -19.51 4.55
N ASN A 54 15.95 -18.58 3.67
CA ASN A 54 15.19 -18.79 2.45
C ASN A 54 15.83 -18.09 1.24
N PRO A 55 17.13 -18.37 0.93
CA PRO A 55 17.85 -17.66 -0.13
C PRO A 55 17.24 -17.88 -1.52
N PHE A 56 16.48 -18.94 -1.71
CA PHE A 56 15.80 -19.26 -2.96
C PHE A 56 14.79 -18.19 -3.39
N LEU A 57 14.28 -17.38 -2.45
CA LEU A 57 13.30 -16.32 -2.74
C LEU A 57 13.87 -15.24 -3.66
N PHE A 58 15.18 -14.96 -3.57
CA PHE A 58 15.83 -13.98 -4.45
C PHE A 58 15.84 -14.36 -5.94
N ASN A 59 15.50 -15.60 -6.28
CA ASN A 59 15.51 -16.11 -7.65
C ASN A 59 14.08 -16.47 -8.14
N LYS A 60 13.06 -15.98 -7.43
CA LYS A 60 11.66 -16.22 -7.79
C LYS A 60 11.09 -15.07 -8.63
N SER A 61 10.07 -15.40 -9.42
CA SER A 61 9.25 -14.42 -10.13
C SER A 61 8.52 -13.51 -9.14
N LEU A 62 8.11 -12.34 -9.59
CA LEU A 62 7.36 -11.40 -8.75
C LEU A 62 5.99 -11.97 -8.39
N ASP A 63 5.34 -12.68 -9.32
CA ASP A 63 4.08 -13.38 -9.05
C ASP A 63 4.22 -14.39 -7.91
N PHE A 64 5.24 -15.26 -7.98
CA PHE A 64 5.52 -16.19 -6.89
C PHE A 64 5.72 -15.47 -5.55
N LEU A 65 6.45 -14.35 -5.55
CA LEU A 65 6.73 -13.58 -4.33
C LEU A 65 5.46 -12.91 -3.78
N PHE A 66 4.61 -12.34 -4.64
CA PHE A 66 3.33 -11.78 -4.22
C PHE A 66 2.41 -12.87 -3.63
N GLU A 67 2.31 -14.03 -4.26
CA GLU A 67 1.57 -15.16 -3.72
C GLU A 67 2.15 -15.64 -2.38
N TYR A 68 3.46 -15.80 -2.31
CA TYR A 68 4.18 -16.28 -1.11
C TYR A 68 3.99 -15.37 0.10
N PHE A 69 4.01 -14.06 -0.09
CA PHE A 69 3.77 -13.06 0.95
C PHE A 69 2.29 -12.68 1.10
N ASN A 70 1.38 -13.32 0.38
CA ASN A 70 -0.06 -13.04 0.37
C ASN A 70 -0.41 -11.59 -0.01
N SER A 71 0.27 -11.03 -1.00
CA SER A 71 -0.12 -9.80 -1.64
C SER A 71 -1.20 -10.06 -2.69
N ASP A 72 -2.22 -9.20 -2.72
CA ASP A 72 -3.30 -9.24 -3.70
C ASP A 72 -2.87 -8.85 -5.13
N LYS A 73 -1.64 -8.39 -5.30
CA LYS A 73 -1.04 -8.10 -6.60
C LYS A 73 -0.66 -9.34 -7.43
N ALA A 74 -0.80 -10.56 -6.84
CA ALA A 74 -0.56 -11.84 -7.54
C ALA A 74 -1.58 -12.10 -8.66
N GLU A 75 -1.29 -13.09 -9.55
CA GLU A 75 -2.15 -13.40 -10.70
C GLU A 75 -3.43 -14.14 -10.34
N LYS A 76 -3.40 -15.05 -9.38
CA LYS A 76 -4.52 -15.97 -9.16
C LYS A 76 -5.24 -15.70 -7.85
N TYR A 77 -4.90 -16.49 -6.85
CA TYR A 77 -5.55 -16.46 -5.57
C TYR A 77 -4.52 -16.36 -4.46
N ILE A 78 -4.85 -15.59 -3.45
CA ILE A 78 -4.05 -15.48 -2.24
C ILE A 78 -4.87 -15.86 -1.01
N ASN A 79 -4.17 -16.16 0.08
CA ASN A 79 -4.78 -16.36 1.38
C ASN A 79 -4.67 -15.08 2.19
N GLN A 80 -5.76 -14.31 2.25
CA GLN A 80 -5.77 -13.04 2.95
C GLN A 80 -6.37 -13.18 4.35
N TYR A 81 -5.88 -12.39 5.29
CA TYR A 81 -6.50 -12.27 6.60
C TYR A 81 -7.70 -11.34 6.55
N THR A 82 -8.80 -11.76 7.17
CA THR A 82 -9.97 -10.88 7.38
C THR A 82 -9.69 -9.77 8.40
N HIS A 83 -8.64 -9.95 9.20
CA HIS A 83 -8.30 -9.08 10.31
C HIS A 83 -6.86 -9.41 10.78
N PRO A 84 -6.04 -8.41 11.20
CA PRO A 84 -4.62 -8.62 11.57
C PRO A 84 -4.40 -9.66 12.65
N SER A 85 -5.33 -9.78 13.61
CA SER A 85 -5.24 -10.72 14.71
C SER A 85 -5.89 -12.07 14.47
N LYS A 86 -6.58 -12.25 13.33
CA LYS A 86 -7.19 -13.53 12.99
C LYS A 86 -6.18 -14.47 12.37
N LYS A 87 -6.13 -15.69 12.87
CA LYS A 87 -5.34 -16.77 12.27
C LYS A 87 -6.00 -17.34 11.01
N ASN A 88 -7.33 -17.19 10.90
CA ASN A 88 -8.08 -17.72 9.77
C ASN A 88 -7.86 -16.84 8.54
N LYS A 89 -7.31 -17.45 7.52
CA LYS A 89 -7.17 -16.89 6.18
C LYS A 89 -8.33 -17.38 5.32
N PHE A 90 -8.74 -16.58 4.37
CA PHE A 90 -9.64 -17.04 3.33
C PHE A 90 -9.04 -16.74 1.96
N LYS A 91 -9.36 -17.58 1.02
CA LYS A 91 -8.88 -17.46 -0.35
C LYS A 91 -9.68 -16.40 -1.08
N ILE A 92 -9.00 -15.42 -1.63
CA ILE A 92 -9.60 -14.38 -2.46
C ILE A 92 -8.97 -14.36 -3.85
N GLN A 93 -9.71 -13.86 -4.83
CA GLN A 93 -9.16 -13.55 -6.14
C GLN A 93 -8.15 -12.42 -5.98
N ALA A 94 -6.98 -12.61 -6.54
CA ALA A 94 -5.97 -11.57 -6.64
C ALA A 94 -6.26 -10.63 -7.82
N HIS A 95 -5.58 -9.46 -7.86
CA HIS A 95 -5.83 -8.42 -8.86
C HIS A 95 -5.17 -8.70 -10.21
N GLY A 96 -4.15 -9.58 -10.24
CA GLY A 96 -3.49 -9.97 -11.47
C GLY A 96 -2.47 -8.95 -11.99
N TYR A 97 -1.85 -8.17 -11.10
CA TYR A 97 -0.91 -7.11 -11.48
C TYR A 97 0.52 -7.61 -11.70
N SER A 98 0.87 -8.80 -11.19
CA SER A 98 2.25 -9.27 -11.18
C SER A 98 2.87 -9.36 -12.56
N ARG A 99 2.12 -9.79 -13.58
CA ARG A 99 2.60 -9.86 -14.96
C ARG A 99 2.97 -8.47 -15.49
N PHE A 100 2.08 -7.49 -15.31
CA PHE A 100 2.36 -6.10 -15.69
C PHE A 100 3.59 -5.56 -14.98
N TYR A 101 3.72 -5.81 -13.68
CA TYR A 101 4.89 -5.41 -12.91
C TYR A 101 6.17 -6.11 -13.39
N GLU A 102 6.13 -7.39 -13.72
CA GLU A 102 7.30 -8.11 -14.24
C GLU A 102 7.77 -7.55 -15.58
N ASP A 103 6.85 -7.21 -16.48
CA ASP A 103 7.18 -6.65 -17.79
C ASP A 103 7.98 -5.33 -17.64
N ILE A 104 7.63 -4.46 -16.71
CA ILE A 104 8.30 -3.17 -16.49
C ILE A 104 9.50 -3.25 -15.54
N PHE A 105 9.49 -4.16 -14.55
CA PHE A 105 10.52 -4.23 -13.51
C PHE A 105 11.67 -5.18 -13.85
N ASN A 106 11.43 -6.22 -14.65
CA ASN A 106 12.45 -7.21 -14.96
C ASN A 106 13.73 -6.60 -15.58
N PRO A 107 13.66 -5.61 -16.46
CA PRO A 107 14.85 -4.96 -17.01
C PRO A 107 15.72 -4.23 -15.98
N ILE A 108 15.12 -3.76 -14.87
CA ILE A 108 15.78 -2.89 -13.87
C ILE A 108 15.91 -3.52 -12.48
N LYS A 109 15.47 -4.77 -12.29
CA LYS A 109 15.42 -5.42 -10.96
C LYS A 109 16.76 -5.57 -10.25
N ASP A 110 17.86 -5.58 -11.00
CA ASP A 110 19.22 -5.73 -10.46
C ASP A 110 19.93 -4.39 -10.23
N GLU A 111 19.25 -3.27 -10.49
CA GLU A 111 19.73 -1.91 -10.24
C GLU A 111 19.58 -1.51 -8.78
N VAL A 112 20.26 -0.43 -8.39
CA VAL A 112 20.14 0.19 -7.07
C VAL A 112 19.09 1.29 -7.14
N LEU A 113 17.87 0.98 -6.73
CA LEU A 113 16.71 1.85 -6.87
C LEU A 113 16.17 2.27 -5.50
N ASN A 114 15.47 3.41 -5.49
CA ASN A 114 14.57 3.81 -4.41
C ASN A 114 13.13 3.55 -4.87
N ILE A 115 12.42 2.69 -4.17
CA ILE A 115 11.06 2.27 -4.49
C ILE A 115 10.15 2.65 -3.33
N ILE A 116 9.07 3.37 -3.60
CA ILE A 116 8.06 3.69 -2.58
C ILE A 116 6.70 3.10 -2.94
N GLU A 117 6.07 2.46 -1.96
CA GLU A 117 4.68 2.01 -2.01
C GLU A 117 3.86 2.85 -1.02
N ILE A 118 2.86 3.58 -1.51
CA ILE A 118 1.91 4.35 -0.73
C ILE A 118 0.66 3.48 -0.55
N GLY A 119 0.33 3.14 0.71
CA GLY A 119 -0.73 2.17 1.02
C GLY A 119 -0.18 0.78 1.33
N SER A 120 1.01 0.70 1.90
CA SER A 120 1.71 -0.59 2.12
C SER A 120 1.04 -1.55 3.11
N PHE A 121 0.02 -1.11 3.85
CA PHE A 121 -0.81 -1.90 4.77
C PHE A 121 0.01 -2.83 5.68
N TYR A 122 -0.08 -4.17 5.51
CA TYR A 122 0.73 -5.13 6.28
C TYR A 122 2.16 -5.26 5.75
N GLY A 123 2.46 -4.72 4.58
CA GLY A 123 3.75 -4.78 3.92
C GLY A 123 3.98 -6.06 3.11
N ASN A 124 2.92 -6.74 2.72
CA ASN A 124 3.02 -7.98 1.97
C ASN A 124 3.68 -7.77 0.60
N ALA A 125 3.24 -6.75 -0.14
CA ALA A 125 3.86 -6.38 -1.40
C ALA A 125 5.28 -5.82 -1.19
N SER A 126 5.48 -4.94 -0.20
CA SER A 126 6.81 -4.44 0.15
C SER A 126 7.80 -5.57 0.49
N ALA A 127 7.34 -6.67 1.14
CA ALA A 127 8.19 -7.84 1.40
C ALA A 127 8.53 -8.60 0.11
N ALA A 128 7.60 -8.74 -0.81
CA ALA A 128 7.85 -9.32 -2.13
C ALA A 128 8.86 -8.49 -2.93
N LEU A 129 8.66 -7.17 -2.98
CA LEU A 129 9.58 -6.24 -3.63
C LEU A 129 10.99 -6.26 -3.03
N PHE A 130 11.12 -6.45 -1.71
CA PHE A 130 12.43 -6.60 -1.05
C PHE A 130 13.23 -7.78 -1.60
N PHE A 131 12.59 -8.91 -1.89
CA PHE A 131 13.25 -10.07 -2.48
C PHE A 131 13.47 -9.94 -3.99
N TYR A 132 12.54 -9.32 -4.68
CA TYR A 132 12.64 -9.13 -6.13
C TYR A 132 13.75 -8.15 -6.50
N PHE A 133 13.81 -6.99 -5.84
CA PHE A 133 14.82 -5.96 -6.03
C PHE A 133 15.97 -6.12 -5.02
N LYS A 134 16.95 -6.94 -5.34
CA LYS A 134 18.01 -7.38 -4.42
C LYS A 134 18.87 -6.25 -3.85
N LYS A 135 19.01 -5.14 -4.59
CA LYS A 135 19.92 -4.02 -4.25
C LYS A 135 19.18 -2.74 -3.87
N SER A 136 17.88 -2.70 -4.07
CA SER A 136 17.07 -1.49 -3.94
C SER A 136 16.62 -1.24 -2.51
N LYS A 137 16.36 0.01 -2.18
CA LYS A 137 15.73 0.42 -0.93
C LYS A 137 14.23 0.55 -1.12
N ILE A 138 13.47 -0.09 -0.25
CA ILE A 138 12.00 -0.08 -0.25
C ILE A 138 11.50 0.85 0.84
N TYR A 139 10.65 1.79 0.47
CA TYR A 139 9.95 2.68 1.37
C TYR A 139 8.48 2.26 1.42
N ALA A 140 8.05 1.81 2.59
CA ALA A 140 6.69 1.36 2.82
C ALA A 140 5.91 2.46 3.55
N ALA A 141 5.09 3.19 2.80
CA ALA A 141 4.34 4.32 3.32
C ALA A 141 2.87 3.94 3.57
N ASP A 142 2.36 4.27 4.75
CA ASP A 142 0.97 4.02 5.13
C ASP A 142 0.49 5.04 6.15
N ILE A 143 -0.82 5.28 6.21
CA ILE A 143 -1.45 6.09 7.26
C ILE A 143 -1.38 5.40 8.63
N ASN A 144 -1.15 4.09 8.66
CA ASN A 144 -1.08 3.26 9.86
C ASN A 144 0.17 2.36 9.86
N PRO A 145 1.40 2.93 9.87
CA PRO A 145 2.65 2.17 9.71
C PRO A 145 2.91 1.17 10.84
N ASP A 146 2.18 1.24 11.95
CA ASP A 146 2.23 0.27 13.05
C ASP A 146 1.54 -1.07 12.70
N MET A 147 0.80 -1.14 11.61
CA MET A 147 0.27 -2.40 11.08
C MET A 147 1.31 -3.21 10.31
N PHE A 148 2.32 -2.58 9.81
CA PHE A 148 3.36 -3.19 8.99
C PHE A 148 4.09 -4.33 9.75
N ARG A 149 4.18 -5.52 9.12
CA ARG A 149 4.65 -6.76 9.77
C ARG A 149 6.06 -7.19 9.41
N TYR A 150 6.83 -6.34 8.78
CA TYR A 150 8.18 -6.64 8.34
C TYR A 150 9.19 -5.58 8.80
N LYS A 151 10.46 -5.97 8.88
CA LYS A 151 11.61 -5.07 9.05
C LYS A 151 12.79 -5.61 8.26
N ALA A 152 13.64 -4.73 7.74
CA ALA A 152 14.91 -5.05 7.10
C ALA A 152 15.76 -3.79 6.97
N ASP A 153 17.06 -3.95 6.69
CA ASP A 153 17.99 -2.82 6.51
C ASP A 153 17.63 -1.96 5.29
N ARG A 154 17.15 -2.62 4.22
CA ARG A 154 16.70 -1.96 2.98
C ARG A 154 15.22 -1.61 2.94
N LEU A 155 14.53 -1.65 4.10
CA LEU A 155 13.11 -1.38 4.20
C LEU A 155 12.84 -0.32 5.26
N GLU A 156 12.33 0.84 4.81
CA GLU A 156 11.99 1.97 5.67
C GLU A 156 10.47 2.18 5.72
N LYS A 157 9.93 2.32 6.93
CA LYS A 157 8.51 2.60 7.13
C LYS A 157 8.27 4.10 7.27
N LEU A 158 7.30 4.62 6.53
CA LEU A 158 6.91 6.03 6.58
C LEU A 158 5.44 6.16 7.02
N PHE A 159 5.17 7.19 7.83
CA PHE A 159 3.79 7.62 8.07
C PHE A 159 3.39 8.60 6.96
N VAL A 160 2.45 8.21 6.10
CA VAL A 160 1.94 9.08 5.04
C VAL A 160 0.41 8.98 4.99
N ASN A 161 -0.24 10.11 5.05
CA ASN A 161 -1.65 10.24 4.75
C ASN A 161 -1.78 10.84 3.34
N SER A 162 -2.11 10.01 2.34
CA SER A 162 -2.24 10.41 0.93
C SER A 162 -3.34 11.47 0.70
N SER A 163 -4.34 11.55 1.58
CA SER A 163 -5.39 12.58 1.54
C SER A 163 -4.92 13.94 2.09
N SER A 164 -3.69 14.07 2.57
CA SER A 164 -3.17 15.27 3.24
C SER A 164 -1.90 15.79 2.57
N LEU A 165 -2.01 16.92 1.90
CA LEU A 165 -0.87 17.60 1.28
C LEU A 165 0.25 17.87 2.29
N SER A 166 -0.09 18.32 3.49
CA SER A 166 0.91 18.58 4.54
C SER A 166 1.64 17.31 4.99
N SER A 167 0.97 16.15 4.98
CA SER A 167 1.60 14.87 5.26
C SER A 167 2.58 14.47 4.16
N ILE A 168 2.17 14.54 2.90
CA ILE A 168 3.02 14.25 1.74
C ILE A 168 4.24 15.18 1.73
N GLN A 169 4.01 16.49 1.91
CA GLN A 169 5.06 17.50 1.96
C GLN A 169 6.10 17.18 3.04
N LYS A 170 5.64 16.91 4.26
CA LYS A 170 6.51 16.66 5.41
C LYS A 170 7.26 15.35 5.31
N GLU A 171 6.55 14.27 4.97
CA GLU A 171 7.07 12.92 5.12
C GLU A 171 7.80 12.40 3.87
N ILE A 172 7.58 13.04 2.71
CA ILE A 172 8.22 12.65 1.45
C ILE A 172 9.01 13.80 0.86
N ILE A 173 8.36 14.91 0.50
CA ILE A 173 8.98 15.97 -0.31
C ILE A 173 10.11 16.66 0.44
N ASN A 174 9.89 17.02 1.70
CA ASN A 174 10.90 17.70 2.52
C ASN A 174 12.13 16.83 2.82
N LYS A 175 12.00 15.50 2.71
CA LYS A 175 13.14 14.58 2.84
C LYS A 175 14.04 14.59 1.60
N LYS A 176 13.60 15.22 0.50
CA LYS A 176 14.33 15.35 -0.78
C LYS A 176 14.78 14.00 -1.37
N ILE A 177 14.08 12.92 -1.02
CA ILE A 177 14.34 11.61 -1.60
C ILE A 177 13.72 11.58 -2.98
N LYS A 178 14.49 11.09 -3.95
CA LYS A 178 14.00 10.79 -5.29
C LYS A 178 13.77 9.30 -5.42
N PHE A 179 12.70 8.95 -6.11
CA PHE A 179 12.28 7.56 -6.31
C PHE A 179 12.40 7.17 -7.78
N ASP A 180 12.78 5.95 -8.02
CA ASP A 180 12.81 5.36 -9.36
C ASP A 180 11.48 4.67 -9.67
N ILE A 181 10.77 4.22 -8.62
CA ILE A 181 9.45 3.64 -8.73
C ILE A 181 8.57 4.21 -7.60
N ILE A 182 7.41 4.74 -7.97
CA ILE A 182 6.34 5.16 -7.06
C ILE A 182 5.11 4.32 -7.37
N ILE A 183 4.60 3.59 -6.37
CA ILE A 183 3.36 2.80 -6.45
C ILE A 183 2.34 3.48 -5.54
N GLU A 184 1.23 3.94 -6.10
CA GLU A 184 0.10 4.50 -5.37
C GLU A 184 -1.01 3.48 -5.27
N ASP A 185 -1.22 2.96 -4.08
CA ASP A 185 -2.20 1.92 -3.73
C ASP A 185 -2.82 2.22 -2.35
N ALA A 186 -3.23 3.47 -2.12
CA ALA A 186 -3.61 3.92 -0.78
C ALA A 186 -5.11 3.85 -0.53
N SER A 187 -5.83 4.96 -0.75
CA SER A 187 -7.24 5.09 -0.40
C SER A 187 -8.19 4.71 -1.53
N HIS A 188 -7.70 4.66 -2.74
CA HIS A 188 -8.44 4.51 -4.01
C HIS A 188 -9.48 5.62 -4.24
N MET A 189 -9.47 6.67 -3.42
CA MET A 189 -10.31 7.84 -3.64
C MET A 189 -9.75 8.65 -4.80
N LEU A 190 -10.58 8.99 -5.79
CA LEU A 190 -10.18 9.74 -6.97
C LEU A 190 -9.40 11.02 -6.64
N LYS A 191 -9.87 11.78 -5.66
CA LYS A 191 -9.19 12.97 -5.18
C LYS A 191 -7.78 12.67 -4.68
N ASP A 192 -7.61 11.60 -3.92
CA ASP A 192 -6.32 11.25 -3.31
C ASP A 192 -5.33 10.73 -4.35
N GLN A 193 -5.80 9.96 -5.35
CA GLN A 193 -4.99 9.52 -6.49
C GLN A 193 -4.46 10.71 -7.31
N ILE A 194 -5.30 11.73 -7.54
CA ILE A 194 -4.89 12.96 -8.24
C ILE A 194 -3.88 13.75 -7.40
N ILE A 195 -4.13 13.92 -6.11
CA ILE A 195 -3.19 14.57 -5.19
C ILE A 195 -1.85 13.83 -5.20
N SER A 196 -1.86 12.51 -5.08
CA SER A 196 -0.65 11.68 -5.12
C SER A 196 0.11 11.88 -6.42
N LEU A 197 -0.57 11.86 -7.57
CA LEU A 197 0.06 12.06 -8.86
C LEU A 197 0.80 13.40 -8.93
N PHE A 198 0.11 14.52 -8.68
CA PHE A 198 0.73 15.85 -8.85
C PHE A 198 1.81 16.16 -7.81
N TYR A 199 1.63 15.74 -6.56
CA TYR A 199 2.58 16.06 -5.50
C TYR A 199 3.76 15.12 -5.40
N LEU A 200 3.60 13.85 -5.81
CA LEU A 200 4.70 12.89 -5.76
C LEU A 200 5.47 12.78 -7.08
N PHE A 201 4.84 13.10 -8.21
CA PHE A 201 5.50 13.05 -9.52
C PHE A 201 6.81 13.87 -9.56
N PRO A 202 6.90 15.09 -8.96
CA PRO A 202 8.17 15.81 -8.87
C PRO A 202 9.27 15.07 -8.08
N SER A 203 8.92 14.06 -7.27
CA SER A 203 9.88 13.21 -6.57
C SER A 203 10.33 12.00 -7.38
N LEU A 204 9.76 11.78 -8.56
CA LEU A 204 10.16 10.71 -9.46
C LEU A 204 11.46 11.08 -10.19
N ASN A 205 12.37 10.14 -10.33
CA ASN A 205 13.56 10.26 -11.15
C ASN A 205 13.19 10.25 -12.65
N LYS A 206 14.05 10.86 -13.48
CA LYS A 206 13.91 10.74 -14.95
C LYS A 206 13.94 9.25 -15.33
N ARG A 207 13.02 8.84 -16.20
CA ARG A 207 12.79 7.44 -16.63
C ARG A 207 12.29 6.52 -15.51
N GLY A 208 11.86 7.05 -14.39
CA GLY A 208 11.20 6.28 -13.34
C GLY A 208 9.76 5.93 -13.71
N TYR A 209 9.16 5.06 -12.91
CA TYR A 209 7.78 4.61 -13.10
C TYR A 209 6.89 5.15 -11.99
N PHE A 210 5.80 5.82 -12.38
CA PHE A 210 4.70 6.17 -11.49
C PHE A 210 3.52 5.28 -11.81
N ILE A 211 3.12 4.44 -10.85
CA ILE A 211 2.07 3.44 -11.02
C ILE A 211 0.93 3.78 -10.09
N ILE A 212 -0.29 3.83 -10.60
CA ILE A 212 -1.51 4.01 -9.81
C ILE A 212 -2.35 2.75 -9.98
N GLU A 213 -2.65 2.10 -8.86
CA GLU A 213 -3.51 0.91 -8.82
C GLU A 213 -4.99 1.30 -8.62
N GLU A 214 -5.90 0.35 -8.86
CA GLU A 214 -7.34 0.49 -8.60
C GLU A 214 -7.98 1.69 -9.33
N LEU A 215 -7.58 1.92 -10.58
CA LEU A 215 -8.12 3.01 -11.40
C LEU A 215 -9.60 2.86 -11.73
N ASP A 216 -10.14 1.65 -11.68
CA ASP A 216 -11.54 1.32 -11.90
C ASP A 216 -12.44 1.61 -10.69
N PHE A 217 -11.89 1.67 -9.48
CA PHE A 217 -12.68 1.93 -8.27
C PHE A 217 -13.46 3.24 -8.35
N PRO A 218 -12.86 4.39 -8.70
CA PRO A 218 -13.61 5.62 -8.85
C PRO A 218 -14.68 5.58 -9.97
N GLU A 219 -14.53 4.72 -10.97
CA GLU A 219 -15.53 4.56 -12.04
C GLU A 219 -16.72 3.69 -11.61
N THR A 220 -16.49 2.68 -10.79
CA THR A 220 -17.48 1.68 -10.37
C THR A 220 -18.12 1.99 -9.02
N ARG A 221 -17.55 2.92 -8.23
CA ARG A 221 -17.95 3.21 -6.86
C ARG A 221 -18.09 4.71 -6.63
N GLU A 222 -19.31 5.20 -6.53
CA GLU A 222 -19.61 6.63 -6.27
C GLU A 222 -18.98 7.15 -4.97
N ASP A 223 -18.89 6.30 -3.93
CA ASP A 223 -18.27 6.66 -2.66
C ASP A 223 -16.78 6.96 -2.76
N MET A 224 -16.11 6.56 -3.85
CA MET A 224 -14.71 6.88 -4.14
C MET A 224 -14.53 8.21 -4.87
N ARG A 225 -15.61 8.86 -5.30
CA ARG A 225 -15.60 10.16 -5.99
C ARG A 225 -16.03 11.34 -5.10
N VAL A 226 -16.25 11.11 -3.83
CA VAL A 226 -16.71 12.15 -2.90
C VAL A 226 -15.71 13.31 -2.83
N ASN A 227 -16.24 14.54 -2.90
CA ASN A 227 -15.46 15.79 -2.89
C ASN A 227 -14.46 15.94 -4.04
N HIS A 228 -14.77 15.34 -5.18
CA HIS A 228 -14.00 15.52 -6.41
C HIS A 228 -14.77 16.39 -7.41
N TYR A 229 -14.04 17.27 -8.08
CA TYR A 229 -14.53 18.11 -9.20
C TYR A 229 -13.72 17.77 -10.45
N PRO A 230 -14.30 17.85 -11.66
CA PRO A 230 -13.57 17.64 -12.92
C PRO A 230 -12.33 18.54 -13.03
N PRO A 231 -11.29 18.08 -13.75
CA PRO A 231 -11.19 16.84 -14.50
C PRO A 231 -10.93 15.62 -13.60
N ASP A 232 -11.42 14.44 -13.99
CA ASP A 232 -11.08 13.18 -13.33
C ASP A 232 -9.69 12.65 -13.77
N LEU A 233 -9.17 11.68 -13.03
CA LEU A 233 -7.83 11.13 -13.27
C LEU A 233 -7.69 10.54 -14.69
N LYS A 234 -8.72 9.89 -15.21
CA LYS A 234 -8.72 9.32 -16.57
C LYS A 234 -8.56 10.42 -17.62
N THR A 235 -9.29 11.52 -17.50
CA THR A 235 -9.18 12.69 -18.38
C THR A 235 -7.76 13.28 -18.32
N ILE A 236 -7.18 13.39 -17.13
CA ILE A 236 -5.80 13.87 -16.94
C ILE A 236 -4.82 12.94 -17.66
N LEU A 237 -4.89 11.62 -17.43
CA LEU A 237 -3.98 10.65 -18.03
C LEU A 237 -4.11 10.58 -19.56
N LEU A 238 -5.33 10.68 -20.11
CA LEU A 238 -5.54 10.79 -21.55
C LEU A 238 -4.92 12.05 -22.13
N SER A 239 -5.07 13.19 -21.43
CA SER A 239 -4.43 14.44 -21.84
C SER A 239 -2.88 14.34 -21.87
N VAL A 240 -2.30 13.63 -20.89
CA VAL A 240 -0.86 13.34 -20.86
C VAL A 240 -0.44 12.50 -22.08
N LEU A 241 -1.22 11.47 -22.41
CA LEU A 241 -0.92 10.63 -23.58
C LEU A 241 -0.96 11.40 -24.91
N GLU A 242 -1.95 12.29 -25.05
CA GLU A 242 -2.15 13.08 -26.28
C GLU A 242 -1.13 14.21 -26.42
N LYS A 243 -0.92 14.98 -25.37
CA LYS A 243 -0.10 16.19 -25.39
C LYS A 243 1.36 15.96 -24.98
N LYS A 244 1.68 14.79 -24.42
CA LYS A 244 2.96 14.46 -23.76
C LYS A 244 3.35 15.45 -22.65
N ASP A 245 2.35 16.11 -22.09
CA ASP A 245 2.46 17.08 -21.02
C ASP A 245 1.16 17.09 -20.21
N PHE A 246 1.21 17.61 -18.99
CA PHE A 246 0.02 17.82 -18.19
C PHE A 246 0.17 19.05 -17.30
N GLU A 247 -0.90 19.82 -17.20
CA GLU A 247 -1.01 20.95 -16.28
C GLU A 247 -1.83 20.52 -15.07
N SER A 248 -1.40 20.99 -13.89
CA SER A 248 -2.20 20.82 -12.68
C SER A 248 -3.50 21.58 -12.85
N PRO A 249 -4.67 20.95 -12.58
CA PRO A 249 -5.94 21.64 -12.55
C PRO A 249 -5.99 22.72 -11.45
#